data_9c89b788c5608c4862f5df03e2632ac4
#
_entry.id   9c89b788c5608c4862f5df03e2632ac4
#
_cell.length_a   1.000
_cell.length_b   1.000
_cell.length_c   1.000
_cell.angle_alpha   90.00
_cell.angle_beta   90.00
_cell.angle_gamma   90.00
#
_symmetry.space_group_name_H-M   'P 1'
#
loop_
_entity.id
_entity.type
_entity.pdbx_description
1 polymer ?
#
loop_
_entity_poly.entity_id
_entity_poly.type
_entity_poly.pdbx_seq_one_letter_code
_entity_poly.pdbx_strand_id
1 'polypeptide(L)'
;MSLCLISAGVTKTLAVAAFTLVWTHSIEKIDWRENWRVTPQGLELVEARVKGSGAGMEPPPEARLVDGWFVWQPHRVPMPEVVLGNSGKAGEWRLCTKGTCRTLSTILGHDVGPHPTTMRACD
;
A
#
# COMPACT_ATOMS: atom_id res chain seq x y z
N MET A 1 5.75 16.93 6.07
CA MET A 1 6.04 15.53 6.38
C MET A 1 6.31 14.75 5.14
N SER A 2 7.02 13.65 5.28
CA SER A 2 7.41 12.84 4.13
C SER A 2 7.20 11.36 4.43
N LEU A 3 7.15 10.58 3.35
CA LEU A 3 7.13 9.13 3.42
C LEU A 3 8.52 8.62 3.07
N CYS A 4 9.09 7.79 3.93
CA CYS A 4 10.37 7.12 3.65
C CYS A 4 10.13 5.67 3.30
N LEU A 5 10.73 5.23 2.19
CA LEU A 5 10.71 3.84 1.73
C LEU A 5 12.13 3.28 1.85
N ILE A 6 12.26 2.14 2.50
CA ILE A 6 13.56 1.52 2.77
C ILE A 6 13.53 0.07 2.33
N SER A 7 14.46 -0.31 1.46
CA SER A 7 14.58 -1.70 1.01
C SER A 7 16.02 -1.99 0.64
N ALA A 8 16.54 -3.13 1.10
CA ALA A 8 17.91 -3.60 0.77
C ALA A 8 18.97 -2.51 0.96
N GLY A 9 18.87 -1.73 2.03
CA GLY A 9 19.85 -0.69 2.34
C GLY A 9 19.69 0.62 1.59
N VAL A 10 18.67 0.73 0.73
CA VAL A 10 18.38 1.95 -0.02
C VAL A 10 17.18 2.65 0.61
N THR A 11 17.30 3.96 0.82
CA THR A 11 16.21 4.79 1.36
C THR A 11 15.80 5.82 0.31
N LYS A 12 14.50 5.95 0.10
CA LYS A 12 13.92 6.97 -0.77
C LYS A 12 12.90 7.77 0.03
N THR A 13 13.02 9.09 -0.04
CA THR A 13 12.10 10.00 0.64
C THR A 13 11.16 10.64 -0.37
N LEU A 14 9.86 10.56 -0.11
CA LEU A 14 8.84 11.19 -0.94
C LEU A 14 8.13 12.27 -0.13
N ALA A 15 8.09 13.49 -0.67
CA ALA A 15 7.43 14.62 -0.01
C ALA A 15 5.92 14.57 -0.27
N VAL A 16 5.23 13.63 0.37
CA VAL A 16 3.80 13.42 0.20
C VAL A 16 3.10 13.32 1.55
N ALA A 17 1.88 13.86 1.63
CA ALA A 17 1.05 13.77 2.82
C ALA A 17 0.06 12.60 2.73
N ALA A 18 -0.19 12.10 1.53
CA ALA A 18 -1.13 11.01 1.27
C ALA A 18 -0.65 10.22 0.06
N PHE A 19 -0.95 8.93 0.05
CA PHE A 19 -0.60 8.05 -1.06
C PHE A 19 -1.55 6.85 -1.08
N THR A 20 -1.55 6.14 -2.21
CA THR A 20 -2.33 4.91 -2.37
C THR A 20 -1.39 3.77 -2.71
N LEU A 21 -1.56 2.64 -2.04
CA LEU A 21 -0.88 1.39 -2.41
C LEU A 21 -1.84 0.54 -3.20
N VAL A 22 -1.34 -0.08 -4.27
CA VAL A 22 -2.12 -0.98 -5.10
C VAL A 22 -1.38 -2.30 -5.22
N TRP A 23 -2.11 -3.38 -5.05
CA TRP A 23 -1.57 -4.73 -5.15
C TRP A 23 -2.57 -5.61 -5.88
N THR A 24 -2.08 -6.46 -6.79
CA THR A 24 -2.92 -7.41 -7.51
C THR A 24 -2.73 -8.80 -6.93
N HIS A 25 -3.82 -9.43 -6.50
CA HIS A 25 -3.77 -10.78 -5.94
C HIS A 25 -3.36 -11.77 -7.04
N SER A 26 -2.42 -12.65 -6.73
CA SER A 26 -1.81 -13.52 -7.74
C SER A 26 -2.78 -14.58 -8.32
N ILE A 27 -3.70 -15.08 -7.51
CA ILE A 27 -4.63 -16.14 -7.92
C ILE A 27 -5.86 -15.55 -8.60
N GLU A 28 -6.54 -14.65 -7.91
CA GLU A 28 -7.82 -14.09 -8.38
C GLU A 28 -7.64 -12.96 -9.37
N LYS A 29 -6.44 -12.41 -9.49
CA LYS A 29 -6.16 -11.24 -10.35
C LYS A 29 -7.04 -10.04 -9.98
N ILE A 30 -7.37 -9.90 -8.71
CA ILE A 30 -8.20 -8.79 -8.20
C ILE A 30 -7.30 -7.74 -7.56
N ASP A 31 -7.59 -6.49 -7.85
CA ASP A 31 -6.84 -5.38 -7.26
C ASP A 31 -7.28 -5.12 -5.81
N TRP A 32 -6.29 -4.88 -4.99
CA TRP A 32 -6.44 -4.44 -3.62
C TRP A 32 -5.84 -3.06 -3.52
N ARG A 33 -6.57 -2.08 -2.95
CA ARG A 33 -6.11 -0.70 -2.81
C ARG A 33 -6.20 -0.24 -1.37
N GLU A 34 -5.20 0.52 -0.94
CA GLU A 34 -5.14 1.09 0.39
C GLU A 34 -4.78 2.55 0.29
N ASN A 35 -5.64 3.41 0.85
CA ASN A 35 -5.38 4.85 0.92
C ASN A 35 -4.79 5.17 2.28
N TRP A 36 -3.61 5.77 2.26
CA TRP A 36 -2.82 6.08 3.44
C TRP A 36 -2.60 7.57 3.60
N ARG A 37 -2.37 7.99 4.83
CA ARG A 37 -2.01 9.36 5.16
C ARG A 37 -0.79 9.36 6.06
N VAL A 38 0.12 10.32 5.82
CA VAL A 38 1.31 10.53 6.65
C VAL A 38 0.94 11.53 7.73
N THR A 39 1.10 11.16 9.00
CA THR A 39 0.76 12.02 10.13
C THR A 39 1.94 12.15 11.08
N PRO A 40 1.91 13.14 12.01
CA PRO A 40 2.97 13.25 13.02
C PRO A 40 3.08 11.99 13.91
N GLN A 41 2.01 11.20 14.02
CA GLN A 41 1.98 10.00 14.84
C GLN A 41 2.36 8.74 14.05
N GLY A 42 2.56 8.84 12.74
CA GLY A 42 2.92 7.73 11.88
C GLY A 42 2.04 7.61 10.64
N LEU A 43 1.95 6.41 10.09
CA LEU A 43 1.16 6.14 8.89
C LEU A 43 -0.23 5.67 9.30
N GLU A 44 -1.25 6.32 8.75
CA GLU A 44 -2.65 6.02 9.04
C GLU A 44 -3.32 5.42 7.80
N LEU A 45 -3.89 4.22 7.95
CA LEU A 45 -4.67 3.59 6.89
C LEU A 45 -6.09 4.16 6.94
N VAL A 46 -6.42 5.00 5.97
CA VAL A 46 -7.68 5.74 5.94
C VAL A 46 -8.80 4.92 5.35
N GLU A 47 -8.51 4.18 4.27
CA GLU A 47 -9.52 3.42 3.56
C GLU A 47 -8.86 2.24 2.86
N ALA A 48 -9.55 1.11 2.85
CA ALA A 48 -9.14 -0.05 2.09
C ALA A 48 -10.28 -0.47 1.16
N ARG A 49 -9.92 -0.99 -0.02
CA ARG A 49 -10.91 -1.50 -0.97
C ARG A 49 -10.35 -2.66 -1.76
N VAL A 50 -11.24 -3.58 -2.12
CA VAL A 50 -10.89 -4.72 -2.96
C VAL A 50 -11.95 -4.85 -4.05
N LYS A 51 -11.54 -5.14 -5.27
CA LYS A 51 -12.47 -5.28 -6.38
C LYS A 51 -13.00 -6.71 -6.42
N GLY A 52 -14.25 -6.86 -5.98
CA GLY A 52 -14.86 -8.18 -5.88
C GLY A 52 -14.41 -8.92 -4.63
N SER A 53 -14.69 -10.22 -4.59
CA SER A 53 -14.28 -11.10 -3.49
C SER A 53 -13.78 -12.41 -4.09
N GLY A 54 -12.95 -13.11 -3.34
CA GLY A 54 -12.40 -14.38 -3.81
C GLY A 54 -11.56 -15.03 -2.74
N ALA A 55 -10.83 -16.07 -3.11
CA ALA A 55 -10.05 -16.89 -2.17
C ALA A 55 -9.12 -16.03 -1.31
N GLY A 56 -9.39 -15.96 -0.01
CA GLY A 56 -8.55 -15.21 0.93
C GLY A 56 -8.74 -13.70 0.91
N MET A 57 -9.67 -13.19 0.11
CA MET A 57 -9.90 -11.75 -0.02
C MET A 57 -11.34 -11.39 0.34
N GLU A 58 -11.80 -11.90 1.48
CA GLU A 58 -13.14 -11.61 1.96
C GLU A 58 -13.18 -10.22 2.60
N PRO A 59 -14.05 -9.32 2.12
CA PRO A 59 -14.19 -8.02 2.76
C PRO A 59 -14.83 -8.16 4.15
N PRO A 60 -14.55 -7.24 5.08
CA PRO A 60 -15.19 -7.28 6.39
C PRO A 60 -16.68 -7.00 6.28
N PRO A 61 -17.49 -7.40 7.29
CA PRO A 61 -18.94 -7.20 7.24
C PRO A 61 -19.38 -5.75 7.03
N GLU A 62 -18.60 -4.78 7.52
CA GLU A 62 -18.93 -3.36 7.38
C GLU A 62 -18.61 -2.80 6.01
N ALA A 63 -17.98 -3.57 5.13
CA ALA A 63 -17.63 -3.08 3.80
C ALA A 63 -18.88 -2.80 2.97
N ARG A 64 -18.84 -1.73 2.19
CA ARG A 64 -19.92 -1.34 1.29
C ARG A 64 -19.50 -1.60 -0.15
N LEU A 65 -20.45 -2.06 -0.96
CA LEU A 65 -20.20 -2.28 -2.39
C LEU A 65 -20.46 -0.98 -3.15
N VAL A 66 -19.41 -0.44 -3.78
CA VAL A 66 -19.46 0.80 -4.54
C VAL A 66 -18.78 0.56 -5.88
N ASP A 67 -19.54 0.62 -6.97
CA ASP A 67 -19.02 0.45 -8.34
C ASP A 67 -18.15 -0.80 -8.53
N GLY A 68 -18.55 -1.91 -7.92
CA GLY A 68 -17.81 -3.17 -8.01
C GLY A 68 -16.68 -3.31 -7.01
N TRP A 69 -16.45 -2.32 -6.16
CA TRP A 69 -15.45 -2.36 -5.10
C TRP A 69 -16.10 -2.52 -3.75
N PHE A 70 -15.56 -3.41 -2.92
CA PHE A 70 -15.90 -3.44 -1.51
C PHE A 70 -14.99 -2.44 -0.79
N VAL A 71 -15.60 -1.45 -0.14
CA VAL A 71 -14.89 -0.31 0.46
C VAL A 71 -15.18 -0.25 1.95
N TRP A 72 -14.15 -0.08 2.77
CA TRP A 72 -14.32 0.08 4.21
C TRP A 72 -13.23 0.99 4.78
N GLN A 73 -13.49 1.49 5.97
CA GLN A 73 -12.56 2.35 6.70
C GLN A 73 -12.02 1.56 7.89
N PRO A 74 -10.78 1.11 7.86
CA PRO A 74 -10.18 0.42 8.99
C PRO A 74 -10.03 1.37 10.17
N HIS A 75 -10.40 0.92 11.35
CA HIS A 75 -10.25 1.70 12.58
C HIS A 75 -8.91 1.35 13.22
N ARG A 76 -7.83 1.82 12.63
CA ARG A 76 -6.49 1.56 13.11
C ARG A 76 -5.82 2.84 13.57
N VAL A 77 -5.08 2.74 14.67
CA VAL A 77 -4.25 3.85 15.11
C VAL A 77 -3.07 4.00 14.13
N PRO A 78 -2.51 5.21 14.00
CA PRO A 78 -1.33 5.39 13.17
C PRO A 78 -0.18 4.49 13.60
N MET A 79 0.56 3.97 12.63
CA MET A 79 1.67 3.05 12.86
C MET A 79 2.99 3.74 12.54
N PRO A 80 4.01 3.59 13.39
CA PRO A 80 5.31 4.23 13.11
C PRO A 80 5.94 3.70 11.83
N GLU A 81 5.73 2.42 11.53
CA GLU A 81 6.22 1.84 10.28
C GLU A 81 5.35 0.66 9.85
N VAL A 82 5.38 0.38 8.55
CA VAL A 82 4.66 -0.74 7.94
C VAL A 82 5.62 -1.46 7.00
N VAL A 83 5.70 -2.78 7.12
CA VAL A 83 6.56 -3.59 6.27
C VAL A 83 5.73 -4.27 5.20
N LEU A 84 6.07 -4.01 3.93
CA LEU A 84 5.41 -4.63 2.79
C LEU A 84 6.23 -5.83 2.34
N GLY A 85 5.66 -7.01 2.46
CA GLY A 85 6.30 -8.22 1.97
C GLY A 85 6.25 -8.29 0.45
N ASN A 86 7.16 -9.07 -0.14
CA ASN A 86 7.19 -9.31 -1.57
C ASN A 86 7.38 -10.81 -1.80
N SER A 87 6.28 -11.48 -2.16
CA SER A 87 6.31 -12.94 -2.33
C SER A 87 6.95 -13.37 -3.65
N GLY A 88 7.11 -12.44 -4.59
CA GLY A 88 7.59 -12.78 -5.93
C GLY A 88 6.55 -13.45 -6.82
N LYS A 89 5.40 -13.84 -6.28
CA LYS A 89 4.31 -14.50 -7.01
C LYS A 89 3.18 -13.56 -7.37
N ALA A 90 2.88 -12.61 -6.48
CA ALA A 90 1.94 -11.55 -6.77
C ALA A 90 2.65 -10.46 -7.57
N GLY A 91 1.90 -9.60 -8.20
CA GLY A 91 2.46 -8.41 -8.81
C GLY A 91 3.12 -7.54 -7.75
N GLU A 92 4.13 -6.81 -8.16
CA GLU A 92 4.83 -5.91 -7.27
C GLU A 92 3.89 -4.82 -6.76
N TRP A 93 4.08 -4.38 -5.52
CA TRP A 93 3.35 -3.25 -4.98
C TRP A 93 3.60 -2.01 -5.82
N ARG A 94 2.53 -1.25 -6.08
CA ARG A 94 2.60 0.04 -6.77
C ARG A 94 2.17 1.12 -5.79
N LEU A 95 2.86 2.25 -5.83
CA LEU A 95 2.53 3.40 -5.00
C LEU A 95 2.06 4.53 -5.91
N CYS A 96 0.90 5.06 -5.61
CA CYS A 96 0.26 6.10 -6.41
C CYS A 96 0.21 7.41 -5.65
N THR A 97 0.66 8.49 -6.30
CA THR A 97 0.55 9.85 -5.77
C THR A 97 0.13 10.77 -6.90
N LYS A 98 -0.81 11.66 -6.63
CA LYS A 98 -1.25 12.68 -7.61
C LYS A 98 -1.62 12.06 -8.96
N GLY A 99 -2.25 10.90 -8.94
CA GLY A 99 -2.71 10.24 -10.16
C GLY A 99 -1.66 9.41 -10.90
N THR A 100 -0.42 9.38 -10.43
CA THR A 100 0.65 8.60 -11.04
C THR A 100 1.02 7.41 -10.16
N CYS A 101 1.03 6.21 -10.75
CA CYS A 101 1.38 4.98 -10.04
C CYS A 101 2.71 4.44 -10.56
N ARG A 102 3.60 4.06 -9.63
CA ARG A 102 4.90 3.47 -9.95
C ARG A 102 5.15 2.28 -9.05
N THR A 103 5.86 1.27 -9.57
CA THR A 103 6.27 0.14 -8.74
C THR A 103 7.30 0.61 -7.72
N LEU A 104 7.41 -0.14 -6.61
CA LEU A 104 8.40 0.18 -5.59
C LEU A 104 9.82 0.10 -6.15
N SER A 105 10.09 -0.87 -7.04
CA SER A 105 11.40 -0.98 -7.69
C SER A 105 11.74 0.27 -8.49
N THR A 106 10.76 0.82 -9.22
CA THR A 106 10.97 2.05 -9.97
C THR A 106 11.29 3.23 -9.05
N ILE A 107 10.54 3.35 -7.95
CA ILE A 107 10.75 4.45 -7.01
C ILE A 107 12.11 4.35 -6.33
N LEU A 108 12.49 3.15 -5.89
CA LEU A 108 13.75 2.91 -5.18
C LEU A 108 14.97 2.88 -6.10
N GLY A 109 14.76 2.71 -7.41
CA GLY A 109 15.84 2.71 -8.37
C GLY A 109 16.58 1.38 -8.49
N HIS A 110 16.03 0.30 -7.94
CA HIS A 110 16.59 -1.04 -8.07
C HIS A 110 15.49 -2.07 -7.88
N ASP A 111 15.71 -3.28 -8.38
CA ASP A 111 14.75 -4.36 -8.21
C ASP A 111 14.70 -4.76 -6.73
N VAL A 112 13.52 -4.61 -6.09
CA VAL A 112 13.37 -5.00 -4.70
C VAL A 112 13.42 -6.52 -4.54
N GLY A 113 13.06 -7.28 -5.59
CA GLY A 113 13.14 -8.74 -5.59
C GLY A 113 12.38 -9.32 -4.40
N PRO A 114 13.02 -10.25 -3.64
CA PRO A 114 12.39 -10.84 -2.47
C PRO A 114 12.50 -9.97 -1.20
N HIS A 115 13.17 -8.81 -1.29
CA HIS A 115 13.38 -7.97 -0.11
C HIS A 115 12.11 -7.21 0.27
N PRO A 116 11.76 -7.17 1.55
CA PRO A 116 10.62 -6.37 1.98
C PRO A 116 10.95 -4.88 1.88
N THR A 117 9.91 -4.06 1.75
CA THR A 117 10.04 -2.61 1.78
C THR A 117 9.39 -2.09 3.05
N THR A 118 10.14 -1.32 3.83
CA THR A 118 9.62 -0.66 5.02
C THR A 118 9.16 0.73 4.66
N MET A 119 7.93 1.07 5.07
CA MET A 119 7.39 2.42 4.93
C MET A 119 7.33 3.06 6.31
N ARG A 120 7.72 4.33 6.42
CA ARG A 120 7.53 5.08 7.66
C ARG A 120 7.37 6.56 7.40
N ALA A 121 6.73 7.26 8.34
CA ALA A 121 6.65 8.70 8.30
C ALA A 121 8.03 9.27 8.65
N CYS A 122 8.48 10.28 7.92
CA CYS A 122 9.76 10.94 8.16
C CYS A 122 9.66 12.41 7.74
N ASP A 123 10.65 13.17 8.10
CA ASP A 123 10.68 14.60 7.73
C ASP A 123 11.45 14.84 6.45
#